data_40104bc408fd8718da32c54cd252d69d
#
_entry.id   40104bc408fd8718da32c54cd252d69d
#
_cell.length_a   1.000
_cell.length_b   1.000
_cell.length_c   1.000
_cell.angle_alpha   90.00
_cell.angle_beta   90.00
_cell.angle_gamma   90.00
#
_symmetry.space_group_name_H-M   'P 1'
#
loop_
_entity.id
_entity.type
_entity.pdbx_description
1 polymer ?
#
loop_
_entity_poly.entity_id
_entity_poly.type
_entity_poly.pdbx_seq_one_letter_code
_entity_poly.pdbx_strand_id
1 'polypeptide(L)'
;MLSCFLLLLGSLLLGGCGGRKHTQVKVPPPPPLPQQHPETAPARAPSESPGEDERIAVPAGAKVLFEETGMASWYGAPYHNRRGSNGEVYNMHAMTAAHRTLPLGSIVRVTNVKTGHAAVVRITDRGPFVEGRILDLSLAAAKALDVYLPGIAKVRLEVLEAPAPLDKGGRWAVQIGSFADEKGAGELAEHLQRRYQTAKVLKFSSPVGAWWVRVRVLDDDRQRAEDLIRETETPEGSVYLVRLD
;
A
#
# COMPACT_ATOMS: atom_id res chain seq x y z
N MET A 1 83.55 1.10 -3.40
CA MET A 1 83.46 2.23 -2.43
C MET A 1 82.04 2.75 -2.44
N LEU A 2 81.43 2.83 -1.23
CA LEU A 2 80.21 3.56 -0.76
C LEU A 2 78.98 3.34 -1.57
N SER A 3 78.06 2.50 -1.18
CA SER A 3 77.02 2.65 -0.13
C SER A 3 76.26 3.97 -0.16
N CYS A 4 75.01 3.90 -0.58
CA CYS A 4 73.94 4.74 -0.04
C CYS A 4 72.61 4.05 -0.18
N PHE A 5 72.07 3.64 0.96
CA PHE A 5 70.72 3.14 1.20
C PHE A 5 69.72 4.31 1.09
N LEU A 6 68.71 4.18 0.31
CA LEU A 6 67.51 5.05 0.40
C LEU A 6 66.27 4.19 0.49
N LEU A 7 65.73 4.15 1.70
CA LEU A 7 64.41 3.62 2.06
C LEU A 7 63.33 4.52 1.45
N LEU A 8 62.58 3.97 0.52
CA LEU A 8 61.30 4.59 0.05
C LEU A 8 60.14 3.91 0.75
N LEU A 9 59.54 4.66 1.67
CA LEU A 9 58.31 4.31 2.34
C LEU A 9 57.16 4.30 1.31
N GLY A 10 56.63 3.12 0.98
CA GLY A 10 55.46 2.94 0.16
C GLY A 10 54.21 3.20 1.00
N SER A 11 53.55 4.33 0.76
CA SER A 11 52.22 4.63 1.31
C SER A 11 51.19 3.75 0.65
N LEU A 12 50.67 2.79 1.40
CA LEU A 12 49.50 1.98 1.01
C LEU A 12 48.23 2.85 1.12
N LEU A 13 47.76 3.33 -0.01
CA LEU A 13 46.42 3.92 -0.08
C LEU A 13 45.36 2.78 -0.05
N LEU A 14 44.83 2.52 1.11
CA LEU A 14 43.60 1.72 1.26
C LEU A 14 42.43 2.48 0.68
N GLY A 15 42.08 2.15 -0.55
CA GLY A 15 40.83 2.58 -1.17
C GLY A 15 39.66 1.99 -0.39
N GLY A 16 39.00 2.81 0.43
CA GLY A 16 37.76 2.45 1.11
C GLY A 16 36.67 2.24 0.09
N CYS A 17 36.22 0.99 -0.10
CA CYS A 17 34.95 0.69 -0.72
C CYS A 17 33.83 1.30 0.12
N GLY A 18 33.31 2.45 -0.32
CA GLY A 18 32.10 3.06 0.23
C GLY A 18 30.89 2.15 -0.05
N GLY A 19 30.59 1.24 0.88
CA GLY A 19 29.36 0.48 0.86
C GLY A 19 28.19 1.46 0.93
N ARG A 20 27.34 1.48 -0.12
CA ARG A 20 26.07 2.18 -0.09
C ARG A 20 25.28 1.65 1.11
N LYS A 21 25.09 2.48 2.11
CA LYS A 21 24.19 2.21 3.21
C LYS A 21 22.76 2.23 2.63
N HIS A 22 22.18 1.05 2.46
CA HIS A 22 20.74 0.96 2.27
C HIS A 22 20.09 1.55 3.52
N THR A 23 19.54 2.73 3.39
CA THR A 23 18.73 3.33 4.44
C THR A 23 17.42 2.53 4.49
N GLN A 24 17.35 1.56 5.40
CA GLN A 24 16.07 0.92 5.70
C GLN A 24 15.15 2.00 6.22
N VAL A 25 14.10 2.32 5.45
CA VAL A 25 13.00 3.16 5.93
C VAL A 25 12.37 2.40 7.08
N LYS A 26 12.65 2.86 8.30
CA LYS A 26 11.99 2.36 9.49
C LYS A 26 10.53 2.78 9.41
N VAL A 27 9.66 1.88 8.95
CA VAL A 27 8.21 2.07 9.06
C VAL A 27 7.93 2.22 10.56
N PRO A 28 7.36 3.35 11.03
CA PRO A 28 7.00 3.46 12.42
C PRO A 28 6.04 2.32 12.75
N PRO A 29 6.19 1.68 13.93
CA PRO A 29 5.23 0.70 14.38
C PRO A 29 3.84 1.34 14.42
N PRO A 30 2.77 0.56 14.23
CA PRO A 30 1.41 1.06 14.45
C PRO A 30 1.35 1.72 15.82
N PRO A 31 0.60 2.83 15.98
CA PRO A 31 0.50 3.53 17.25
C PRO A 31 0.14 2.52 18.35
N PRO A 32 0.75 2.64 19.55
CA PRO A 32 0.42 1.76 20.66
C PRO A 32 -1.07 1.83 20.93
N LEU A 33 -1.67 0.65 21.08
CA LEU A 33 -3.06 0.55 21.50
C LEU A 33 -3.24 1.34 22.81
N PRO A 34 -4.34 2.09 22.97
CA PRO A 34 -4.64 2.74 24.25
C PRO A 34 -4.55 1.69 25.36
N GLN A 35 -3.70 1.93 26.35
CA GLN A 35 -3.63 1.07 27.52
C GLN A 35 -4.99 1.17 28.21
N GLN A 36 -5.74 0.08 28.18
CA GLN A 36 -6.96 -0.05 28.96
C GLN A 36 -6.54 -0.13 30.44
N HIS A 37 -6.84 0.90 31.19
CA HIS A 37 -6.88 0.80 32.64
C HIS A 37 -7.93 -0.25 33.01
N PRO A 38 -7.71 -1.09 34.04
CA PRO A 38 -8.71 -2.04 34.50
C PRO A 38 -9.85 -1.28 35.19
N GLU A 39 -10.81 -0.83 34.40
CA GLU A 39 -12.07 -0.33 34.94
C GLU A 39 -13.04 -1.51 35.03
N THR A 40 -13.55 -1.71 36.22
CA THR A 40 -14.51 -2.73 36.65
C THR A 40 -15.58 -2.98 35.60
N ALA A 41 -15.70 -4.23 35.17
CA ALA A 41 -16.62 -4.68 34.15
C ALA A 41 -18.08 -4.33 34.49
N PRO A 42 -18.78 -3.57 33.64
CA PRO A 42 -20.22 -3.67 33.54
C PRO A 42 -20.57 -4.80 32.54
N ALA A 43 -21.69 -5.41 32.79
CA ALA A 43 -22.25 -6.56 32.10
C ALA A 43 -22.05 -6.52 30.58
N ARG A 44 -21.63 -7.67 30.04
CA ARG A 44 -21.49 -8.04 28.65
C ARG A 44 -22.65 -7.50 27.82
N ALA A 45 -22.40 -6.41 27.09
CA ALA A 45 -23.28 -5.99 26.01
C ALA A 45 -23.27 -7.06 24.91
N PRO A 46 -24.40 -7.30 24.21
CA PRO A 46 -24.46 -8.27 23.13
C PRO A 46 -23.37 -7.93 22.09
N SER A 47 -22.63 -8.92 21.64
CA SER A 47 -21.74 -8.79 20.51
C SER A 47 -22.60 -8.34 19.32
N GLU A 48 -22.46 -7.09 18.91
CA GLU A 48 -22.95 -6.66 17.61
C GLU A 48 -22.18 -7.44 16.55
N SER A 49 -22.74 -8.56 16.15
CA SER A 49 -22.44 -9.18 14.87
C SER A 49 -22.71 -8.13 13.80
N PRO A 50 -21.89 -8.00 12.74
CA PRO A 50 -22.20 -7.13 11.61
C PRO A 50 -23.64 -7.42 11.17
N GLY A 51 -24.48 -6.38 11.12
CA GLY A 51 -25.89 -6.54 10.74
C GLY A 51 -26.01 -7.31 9.44
N GLU A 52 -27.05 -8.12 9.29
CA GLU A 52 -27.27 -8.94 8.09
C GLU A 52 -27.28 -8.12 6.79
N ASP A 53 -27.51 -6.82 6.86
CA ASP A 53 -27.51 -5.85 5.74
C ASP A 53 -26.12 -5.53 5.18
N GLU A 54 -25.03 -5.90 5.83
CA GLU A 54 -23.65 -5.64 5.35
C GLU A 54 -22.99 -6.85 4.66
N ARG A 55 -23.68 -7.98 4.53
CA ARG A 55 -23.14 -9.14 3.82
C ARG A 55 -23.17 -8.86 2.32
N ILE A 56 -21.99 -8.75 1.74
CA ILE A 56 -21.83 -8.64 0.27
C ILE A 56 -22.35 -9.93 -0.34
N ALA A 57 -23.41 -9.84 -1.15
CA ALA A 57 -23.96 -10.99 -1.85
C ALA A 57 -22.95 -11.45 -2.92
N VAL A 58 -22.54 -12.71 -2.82
CA VAL A 58 -21.71 -13.36 -3.86
C VAL A 58 -22.65 -14.10 -4.77
N PRO A 59 -22.59 -13.91 -6.09
CA PRO A 59 -23.39 -14.69 -7.05
C PRO A 59 -23.15 -16.19 -6.86
N ALA A 60 -24.22 -16.99 -6.80
CA ALA A 60 -24.10 -18.43 -6.71
C ALA A 60 -23.34 -18.97 -7.94
N GLY A 61 -22.26 -19.73 -7.69
CA GLY A 61 -21.43 -20.25 -8.76
C GLY A 61 -20.45 -19.26 -9.39
N ALA A 62 -20.16 -18.12 -8.73
CA ALA A 62 -19.16 -17.17 -9.19
C ALA A 62 -17.81 -17.86 -9.48
N LYS A 63 -17.32 -17.69 -10.70
CA LYS A 63 -15.99 -18.16 -11.10
C LYS A 63 -14.95 -17.16 -10.61
N VAL A 64 -13.80 -17.69 -10.19
CA VAL A 64 -12.64 -16.84 -9.86
C VAL A 64 -12.10 -16.25 -11.15
N LEU A 65 -12.10 -14.91 -11.24
CA LEU A 65 -11.61 -14.16 -12.40
C LEU A 65 -10.11 -13.91 -12.32
N PHE A 66 -9.57 -13.80 -11.11
CA PHE A 66 -8.16 -13.53 -10.82
C PHE A 66 -7.84 -13.98 -9.41
N GLU A 67 -6.61 -14.44 -9.18
CA GLU A 67 -6.12 -14.84 -7.88
C GLU A 67 -4.74 -14.21 -7.62
N GLU A 68 -4.52 -13.73 -6.39
CA GLU A 68 -3.25 -13.22 -5.91
C GLU A 68 -3.00 -13.64 -4.46
N THR A 69 -1.75 -13.93 -4.11
CA THR A 69 -1.35 -14.27 -2.75
C THR A 69 -0.26 -13.32 -2.28
N GLY A 70 -0.42 -12.72 -1.10
CA GLY A 70 0.54 -11.78 -0.55
C GLY A 70 0.19 -11.37 0.88
N MET A 71 0.85 -10.34 1.38
CA MET A 71 0.59 -9.83 2.72
C MET A 71 -0.56 -8.84 2.72
N ALA A 72 -1.46 -8.97 3.69
CA ALA A 72 -2.48 -7.98 3.98
C ALA A 72 -2.22 -7.33 5.34
N SER A 73 -2.52 -6.04 5.44
CA SER A 73 -2.65 -5.33 6.71
C SER A 73 -4.03 -4.69 6.82
N TRP A 74 -4.23 -3.76 7.74
CA TRP A 74 -5.50 -3.07 7.89
C TRP A 74 -5.30 -1.60 8.26
N TYR A 75 -6.33 -0.79 7.97
CA TYR A 75 -6.39 0.63 8.30
C TYR A 75 -7.67 0.95 9.08
N GLY A 76 -7.58 1.81 10.09
CA GLY A 76 -8.63 2.01 11.08
C GLY A 76 -8.99 3.48 11.30
N ALA A 77 -9.21 3.83 12.56
CA ALA A 77 -9.77 5.10 13.02
C ALA A 77 -9.21 6.38 12.34
N PRO A 78 -7.90 6.53 12.06
CA PRO A 78 -7.40 7.74 11.40
C PRO A 78 -7.98 8.01 10.01
N TYR A 79 -8.48 6.98 9.34
CA TYR A 79 -9.08 7.06 7.99
C TYR A 79 -10.61 7.08 8.02
N HIS A 80 -11.21 6.72 9.15
CA HIS A 80 -12.66 6.68 9.30
C HIS A 80 -13.29 8.04 9.01
N ASN A 81 -14.44 8.05 8.33
CA ASN A 81 -15.14 9.25 7.89
C ASN A 81 -14.38 10.12 6.86
N ARG A 82 -13.31 9.61 6.24
CA ARG A 82 -12.63 10.27 5.12
C ARG A 82 -13.08 9.67 3.79
N ARG A 83 -12.97 10.43 2.70
CA ARG A 83 -13.30 9.93 1.37
C ARG A 83 -12.22 8.96 0.88
N GLY A 84 -12.64 7.78 0.46
CA GLY A 84 -11.81 6.82 -0.25
C GLY A 84 -11.63 7.18 -1.73
N SER A 85 -10.86 6.37 -2.44
CA SER A 85 -10.54 6.60 -3.86
C SER A 85 -11.76 6.44 -4.78
N ASN A 86 -12.79 5.72 -4.37
CA ASN A 86 -14.08 5.61 -5.07
C ASN A 86 -15.02 6.81 -4.82
N GLY A 87 -14.60 7.77 -3.98
CA GLY A 87 -15.40 8.95 -3.61
C GLY A 87 -16.39 8.74 -2.45
N GLU A 88 -16.63 7.51 -2.01
CA GLU A 88 -17.46 7.21 -0.85
C GLU A 88 -16.73 7.55 0.46
N VAL A 89 -17.49 7.78 1.53
CA VAL A 89 -16.95 7.96 2.87
C VAL A 89 -16.54 6.59 3.43
N TYR A 90 -15.28 6.46 3.81
CA TYR A 90 -14.78 5.21 4.39
C TYR A 90 -15.41 4.93 5.76
N ASN A 91 -16.04 3.76 5.86
CA ASN A 91 -16.53 3.20 7.11
C ASN A 91 -15.67 2.01 7.52
N MET A 92 -14.91 2.15 8.61
CA MET A 92 -14.04 1.08 9.09
C MET A 92 -14.80 -0.17 9.57
N HIS A 93 -16.12 -0.07 9.79
CA HIS A 93 -17.01 -1.18 10.20
C HIS A 93 -17.64 -1.91 9.01
N ALA A 94 -17.49 -1.40 7.79
CA ALA A 94 -17.96 -2.06 6.56
C ALA A 94 -16.93 -3.07 6.04
N MET A 95 -17.39 -4.08 5.29
CA MET A 95 -16.53 -5.12 4.69
C MET A 95 -15.85 -4.60 3.41
N THR A 96 -14.81 -3.81 3.56
CA THR A 96 -14.09 -3.15 2.45
C THR A 96 -12.58 -3.34 2.53
N ALA A 97 -11.90 -3.07 1.42
CA ALA A 97 -10.45 -3.10 1.36
C ALA A 97 -9.89 -2.12 0.31
N ALA A 98 -8.59 -1.83 0.41
CA ALA A 98 -7.82 -1.10 -0.57
C ALA A 98 -6.92 -2.05 -1.36
N HIS A 99 -6.91 -1.89 -2.70
CA HIS A 99 -6.03 -2.60 -3.61
C HIS A 99 -5.50 -1.64 -4.69
N ARG A 100 -4.25 -1.86 -5.16
CA ARG A 100 -3.60 -0.93 -6.09
C ARG A 100 -4.23 -0.91 -7.48
N THR A 101 -4.57 -2.08 -8.02
CA THR A 101 -4.84 -2.26 -9.45
C THR A 101 -6.20 -2.89 -9.79
N LEU A 102 -6.90 -3.48 -8.84
CA LEU A 102 -8.26 -3.97 -9.09
C LEU A 102 -9.22 -2.80 -9.36
N PRO A 103 -10.19 -2.92 -10.29
CA PRO A 103 -11.23 -1.91 -10.46
C PRO A 103 -11.93 -1.59 -9.15
N LEU A 104 -12.22 -0.31 -8.89
CA LEU A 104 -13.02 0.08 -7.73
C LEU A 104 -14.42 -0.51 -7.84
N GLY A 105 -14.93 -1.07 -6.76
CA GLY A 105 -16.19 -1.82 -6.75
C GLY A 105 -16.03 -3.33 -6.92
N SER A 106 -14.83 -3.84 -7.25
CA SER A 106 -14.60 -5.29 -7.34
C SER A 106 -14.96 -6.00 -6.05
N ILE A 107 -15.62 -7.15 -6.17
CA ILE A 107 -15.95 -8.05 -5.07
C ILE A 107 -14.92 -9.16 -5.01
N VAL A 108 -14.27 -9.29 -3.86
CA VAL A 108 -13.18 -10.24 -3.67
C VAL A 108 -13.40 -11.09 -2.45
N ARG A 109 -13.14 -12.39 -2.55
CA ARG A 109 -12.99 -13.28 -1.42
C ARG A 109 -11.54 -13.23 -0.96
N VAL A 110 -11.35 -12.98 0.32
CA VAL A 110 -10.04 -12.99 0.96
C VAL A 110 -10.00 -14.13 1.96
N THR A 111 -8.97 -14.95 1.90
CA THR A 111 -8.75 -16.08 2.81
C THR A 111 -7.42 -15.91 3.52
N ASN A 112 -7.42 -15.91 4.83
CA ASN A 112 -6.18 -15.96 5.63
C ASN A 112 -5.54 -17.35 5.45
N VAL A 113 -4.34 -17.38 4.87
CA VAL A 113 -3.66 -18.65 4.54
C VAL A 113 -3.33 -19.49 5.78
N LYS A 114 -3.12 -18.84 6.93
CA LYS A 114 -2.76 -19.52 8.17
C LYS A 114 -3.96 -20.12 8.90
N THR A 115 -5.07 -19.36 8.99
CA THR A 115 -6.24 -19.78 9.79
C THR A 115 -7.34 -20.41 8.95
N GLY A 116 -7.34 -20.18 7.63
CA GLY A 116 -8.39 -20.63 6.72
C GLY A 116 -9.66 -19.76 6.77
N HIS A 117 -9.74 -18.78 7.68
CA HIS A 117 -10.90 -17.87 7.72
C HIS A 117 -10.98 -17.06 6.44
N ALA A 118 -12.19 -16.95 5.91
CA ALA A 118 -12.47 -16.26 4.67
C ALA A 118 -13.61 -15.24 4.84
N ALA A 119 -13.49 -14.13 4.13
CA ALA A 119 -14.52 -13.10 4.08
C ALA A 119 -14.59 -12.48 2.68
N VAL A 120 -15.74 -11.94 2.34
CA VAL A 120 -15.95 -11.19 1.09
C VAL A 120 -15.87 -9.70 1.41
N VAL A 121 -15.10 -8.96 0.61
CA VAL A 121 -14.92 -7.52 0.75
C VAL A 121 -15.10 -6.82 -0.60
N ARG A 122 -15.46 -5.55 -0.57
CA ARG A 122 -15.51 -4.68 -1.74
C ARG A 122 -14.26 -3.81 -1.79
N ILE A 123 -13.64 -3.69 -2.95
CA ILE A 123 -12.51 -2.79 -3.17
C ILE A 123 -13.02 -1.36 -3.34
N THR A 124 -12.73 -0.50 -2.37
CA THR A 124 -13.23 0.89 -2.33
C THR A 124 -12.12 1.92 -2.33
N ASP A 125 -10.87 1.49 -2.16
CA ASP A 125 -9.76 2.41 -2.03
C ASP A 125 -8.49 1.91 -2.72
N ARG A 126 -7.47 2.79 -2.81
CA ARG A 126 -6.16 2.55 -3.40
C ARG A 126 -5.09 2.42 -2.35
N GLY A 127 -4.28 1.40 -2.48
CA GLY A 127 -3.21 0.96 -1.61
C GLY A 127 -3.10 -0.56 -1.63
N PRO A 128 -2.20 -1.12 -0.84
CA PRO A 128 -1.18 -0.49 -0.02
C PRO A 128 -0.01 0.09 -0.82
N PHE A 129 0.54 1.21 -0.34
CA PHE A 129 1.77 1.78 -0.87
C PHE A 129 2.95 1.46 0.06
N VAL A 130 3.06 0.18 0.39
CA VAL A 130 4.11 -0.41 1.21
C VAL A 130 4.56 -1.69 0.53
N GLU A 131 5.87 -1.88 0.43
CA GLU A 131 6.46 -3.04 -0.22
C GLU A 131 6.03 -4.35 0.45
N GLY A 132 5.82 -5.39 -0.36
CA GLY A 132 5.41 -6.73 0.10
C GLY A 132 3.94 -6.87 0.47
N ARG A 133 3.16 -5.78 0.54
CA ARG A 133 1.71 -5.84 0.78
C ARG A 133 0.92 -5.74 -0.52
N ILE A 134 -0.18 -6.49 -0.58
CA ILE A 134 -1.12 -6.47 -1.70
C ILE A 134 -2.48 -5.88 -1.33
N LEU A 135 -2.85 -5.93 -0.05
CA LEU A 135 -4.19 -5.57 0.42
C LEU A 135 -4.14 -4.85 1.77
N ASP A 136 -4.92 -3.79 1.93
CA ASP A 136 -5.21 -3.20 3.22
C ASP A 136 -6.70 -3.34 3.52
N LEU A 137 -7.03 -4.00 4.63
CA LEU A 137 -8.40 -4.34 5.04
C LEU A 137 -9.00 -3.23 5.90
N SER A 138 -10.33 -3.10 5.89
CA SER A 138 -11.04 -2.37 6.92
C SER A 138 -10.87 -3.07 8.28
N LEU A 139 -11.21 -2.38 9.37
CA LEU A 139 -11.20 -2.96 10.70
C LEU A 139 -12.13 -4.18 10.80
N ALA A 140 -13.34 -4.10 10.24
CA ALA A 140 -14.29 -5.21 10.24
C ALA A 140 -13.73 -6.43 9.48
N ALA A 141 -13.21 -6.22 8.28
CA ALA A 141 -12.61 -7.27 7.48
C ALA A 141 -11.38 -7.89 8.15
N ALA A 142 -10.53 -7.05 8.77
CA ALA A 142 -9.35 -7.53 9.49
C ALA A 142 -9.71 -8.43 10.70
N LYS A 143 -10.78 -8.09 11.42
CA LYS A 143 -11.30 -8.93 12.51
C LYS A 143 -11.85 -10.26 12.00
N ALA A 144 -12.64 -10.24 10.92
CA ALA A 144 -13.23 -11.43 10.31
C ALA A 144 -12.17 -12.40 9.75
N LEU A 145 -11.00 -11.88 9.39
CA LEU A 145 -9.90 -12.63 8.77
C LEU A 145 -8.72 -12.91 9.71
N ASP A 146 -8.85 -12.64 11.01
CA ASP A 146 -7.77 -12.79 12.02
C ASP A 146 -6.50 -12.00 11.66
N VAL A 147 -6.64 -10.88 10.95
CA VAL A 147 -5.52 -9.97 10.62
C VAL A 147 -5.40 -8.86 11.66
N TYR A 148 -6.46 -8.58 12.40
CA TYR A 148 -6.51 -7.47 13.35
C TYR A 148 -5.43 -7.53 14.44
N LEU A 149 -5.35 -8.66 15.18
CA LEU A 149 -4.42 -8.80 16.29
C LEU A 149 -2.95 -8.85 15.84
N PRO A 150 -2.57 -9.66 14.82
CA PRO A 150 -1.19 -9.68 14.36
C PRO A 150 -0.79 -8.44 13.54
N GLY A 151 -1.76 -7.62 13.10
CA GLY A 151 -1.56 -6.42 12.28
C GLY A 151 -1.25 -6.70 10.82
N ILE A 152 -0.69 -7.87 10.51
CA ILE A 152 -0.34 -8.33 9.16
C ILE A 152 -0.48 -9.85 9.07
N ALA A 153 -0.99 -10.35 7.93
CA ALA A 153 -1.06 -11.78 7.65
C ALA A 153 -0.94 -12.06 6.15
N LYS A 154 -0.51 -13.28 5.82
CA LYS A 154 -0.54 -13.77 4.43
C LYS A 154 -1.95 -14.18 4.07
N VAL A 155 -2.46 -13.62 2.98
CA VAL A 155 -3.81 -13.88 2.47
C VAL A 155 -3.77 -14.34 1.03
N ARG A 156 -4.80 -15.10 0.63
CA ARG A 156 -5.16 -15.35 -0.76
C ARG A 156 -6.38 -14.50 -1.09
N LEU A 157 -6.29 -13.73 -2.16
CA LEU A 157 -7.34 -12.89 -2.71
C LEU A 157 -7.86 -13.53 -3.99
N GLU A 158 -9.16 -13.65 -4.13
CA GLU A 158 -9.85 -14.20 -5.29
C GLU A 158 -10.91 -13.19 -5.76
N VAL A 159 -10.77 -12.66 -6.97
CA VAL A 159 -11.75 -11.75 -7.56
C VAL A 159 -12.94 -12.55 -8.06
N LEU A 160 -14.11 -12.28 -7.51
CA LEU A 160 -15.37 -12.96 -7.87
C LEU A 160 -16.20 -12.14 -8.87
N GLU A 161 -16.12 -10.81 -8.77
CA GLU A 161 -16.80 -9.87 -9.65
C GLU A 161 -15.94 -8.61 -9.82
N ALA A 162 -15.95 -8.04 -11.02
CA ALA A 162 -15.28 -6.78 -11.31
C ALA A 162 -16.16 -5.94 -12.25
N PRO A 163 -16.35 -4.63 -11.96
CA PRO A 163 -17.18 -3.74 -12.79
C PRO A 163 -16.53 -3.39 -14.13
N ALA A 164 -15.24 -3.72 -14.31
CA ALA A 164 -14.48 -3.48 -15.52
C ALA A 164 -13.45 -4.61 -15.74
N PRO A 165 -12.97 -4.84 -16.97
CA PRO A 165 -11.93 -5.82 -17.23
C PRO A 165 -10.67 -5.60 -16.40
N LEU A 166 -10.05 -6.68 -15.95
CA LEU A 166 -8.86 -6.64 -15.08
C LEU A 166 -7.57 -6.36 -15.87
N ASP A 167 -7.52 -6.83 -17.10
CA ASP A 167 -6.35 -6.86 -17.99
C ASP A 167 -6.36 -5.75 -19.05
N LYS A 168 -7.52 -5.14 -19.31
CA LYS A 168 -7.73 -4.16 -20.40
C LYS A 168 -8.40 -2.91 -19.90
N GLY A 169 -8.09 -1.79 -20.56
CA GLY A 169 -8.65 -0.48 -20.23
C GLY A 169 -8.22 0.01 -18.85
N GLY A 170 -9.03 0.87 -18.26
CA GLY A 170 -8.76 1.52 -16.99
C GLY A 170 -7.88 2.77 -17.14
N ARG A 171 -7.86 3.57 -16.10
CA ARG A 171 -7.01 4.77 -16.01
C ARG A 171 -5.80 4.46 -15.16
N TRP A 172 -4.60 4.66 -15.69
CA TRP A 172 -3.38 4.23 -15.04
C TRP A 172 -2.51 5.41 -14.61
N ALA A 173 -1.86 5.22 -13.47
CA ALA A 173 -0.88 6.15 -12.93
C ALA A 173 0.26 5.38 -12.26
N VAL A 174 1.37 6.08 -12.09
CA VAL A 174 2.49 5.66 -11.25
C VAL A 174 2.48 6.51 -9.99
N GLN A 175 2.50 5.88 -8.84
CA GLN A 175 2.61 6.56 -7.55
C GLN A 175 3.98 6.32 -6.95
N ILE A 176 4.66 7.41 -6.61
CA ILE A 176 6.06 7.45 -6.18
C ILE A 176 6.12 8.05 -4.78
N GLY A 177 6.88 7.48 -3.92
CA GLY A 177 7.06 7.96 -2.55
C GLY A 177 6.84 6.84 -1.54
N SER A 178 6.80 7.08 -0.22
CA SER A 178 6.34 8.33 0.43
C SER A 178 7.52 9.23 0.81
N PHE A 179 7.33 10.53 0.62
CA PHE A 179 8.30 11.54 1.02
C PHE A 179 7.96 12.06 2.42
N ALA A 180 9.01 12.32 3.21
CA ALA A 180 8.86 12.84 4.56
C ALA A 180 8.42 14.33 4.57
N ASP A 181 8.78 15.07 3.52
CA ASP A 181 8.48 16.48 3.38
C ASP A 181 7.95 16.85 2.00
N GLU A 182 7.30 18.01 1.92
CA GLU A 182 6.69 18.54 0.71
C GLU A 182 7.74 18.94 -0.35
N LYS A 183 8.91 19.37 0.10
CA LYS A 183 9.96 19.90 -0.78
C LYS A 183 10.51 18.77 -1.66
N GLY A 184 10.89 17.62 -1.08
CA GLY A 184 11.39 16.48 -1.84
C GLY A 184 10.37 15.96 -2.84
N ALA A 185 9.09 15.85 -2.43
CA ALA A 185 8.01 15.48 -3.35
C ALA A 185 7.84 16.54 -4.47
N GLY A 186 7.94 17.84 -4.14
CA GLY A 186 7.85 18.92 -5.09
C GLY A 186 8.96 18.92 -6.13
N GLU A 187 10.20 18.74 -5.70
CA GLU A 187 11.38 18.66 -6.61
C GLU A 187 11.24 17.51 -7.61
N LEU A 188 10.81 16.32 -7.12
CA LEU A 188 10.53 15.20 -8.02
C LEU A 188 9.38 15.51 -8.99
N ALA A 189 8.29 16.10 -8.51
CA ALA A 189 7.14 16.43 -9.33
C ALA A 189 7.52 17.43 -10.44
N GLU A 190 8.30 18.47 -10.14
CA GLU A 190 8.80 19.44 -11.12
C GLU A 190 9.72 18.77 -12.16
N HIS A 191 10.58 17.86 -11.73
CA HIS A 191 11.41 17.08 -12.64
C HIS A 191 10.56 16.24 -13.61
N LEU A 192 9.57 15.53 -13.06
CA LEU A 192 8.68 14.68 -13.85
C LEU A 192 7.72 15.48 -14.74
N GLN A 193 7.25 16.65 -14.31
CA GLN A 193 6.37 17.51 -15.12
C GLN A 193 7.03 18.01 -16.41
N ARG A 194 8.35 18.18 -16.42
CA ARG A 194 9.09 18.50 -17.65
C ARG A 194 9.01 17.38 -18.68
N ARG A 195 8.87 16.15 -18.24
CA ARG A 195 8.79 14.95 -19.09
C ARG A 195 7.35 14.44 -19.23
N TYR A 196 6.55 14.57 -18.17
CA TYR A 196 5.18 14.09 -18.10
C TYR A 196 4.26 15.21 -17.59
N GLN A 197 3.48 15.83 -18.48
CA GLN A 197 2.59 16.97 -18.15
C GLN A 197 1.50 16.62 -17.13
N THR A 198 1.26 15.35 -16.89
CA THR A 198 0.26 14.84 -15.93
C THR A 198 0.82 14.58 -14.52
N ALA A 199 2.10 14.84 -14.28
CA ALA A 199 2.69 14.68 -12.96
C ALA A 199 2.07 15.65 -11.94
N LYS A 200 1.64 15.15 -10.79
CA LYS A 200 1.05 15.94 -9.71
C LYS A 200 1.59 15.48 -8.35
N VAL A 201 1.87 16.45 -7.49
CA VAL A 201 2.11 16.18 -6.08
C VAL A 201 0.78 15.98 -5.38
N LEU A 202 0.64 14.87 -4.68
CA LEU A 202 -0.51 14.59 -3.85
C LEU A 202 -0.11 14.64 -2.38
N LYS A 203 -0.77 15.51 -1.63
CA LYS A 203 -0.69 15.47 -0.18
C LYS A 203 -1.55 14.32 0.32
N PHE A 204 -0.91 13.34 0.90
CA PHE A 204 -1.62 12.26 1.56
C PHE A 204 -1.97 12.71 2.97
N SER A 205 -3.24 12.87 3.27
CA SER A 205 -3.71 13.25 4.61
C SER A 205 -3.74 12.05 5.55
N SER A 206 -2.63 11.29 5.62
CA SER A 206 -2.48 10.29 6.66
C SER A 206 -2.09 10.97 7.99
N PRO A 207 -2.31 10.33 9.12
CA PRO A 207 -1.87 10.82 10.42
C PRO A 207 -0.35 11.05 10.52
N VAL A 208 0.41 10.45 9.63
CA VAL A 208 1.88 10.56 9.56
C VAL A 208 2.35 11.59 8.53
N GLY A 209 1.44 12.26 7.83
CA GLY A 209 1.77 13.41 6.98
C GLY A 209 2.65 13.09 5.77
N ALA A 210 2.53 11.91 5.18
CA ALA A 210 3.32 11.54 4.02
C ALA A 210 2.89 12.29 2.75
N TRP A 211 3.88 12.60 1.89
CA TRP A 211 3.68 13.21 0.58
C TRP A 211 3.94 12.20 -0.52
N TRP A 212 3.17 12.31 -1.62
CA TRP A 212 3.24 11.41 -2.75
C TRP A 212 3.29 12.17 -4.06
N VAL A 213 4.04 11.63 -5.02
CA VAL A 213 4.01 12.11 -6.39
C VAL A 213 3.23 11.10 -7.24
N ARG A 214 2.23 11.58 -7.96
CA ARG A 214 1.47 10.73 -8.89
C ARG A 214 1.62 11.25 -10.30
N VAL A 215 1.96 10.34 -11.20
CA VAL A 215 2.06 10.58 -12.63
C VAL A 215 1.00 9.76 -13.34
N ARG A 216 0.00 10.43 -13.93
CA ARG A 216 -0.93 9.79 -14.85
C ARG A 216 -0.26 9.67 -16.21
N VAL A 217 -0.28 8.48 -16.78
CA VAL A 217 0.30 8.28 -18.11
C VAL A 217 -0.64 8.74 -19.22
N LEU A 218 -0.06 9.12 -20.34
CA LEU A 218 -0.81 9.54 -21.53
C LEU A 218 -1.64 8.35 -22.05
N ASP A 219 -2.85 8.62 -22.53
CA ASP A 219 -3.80 7.68 -23.10
C ASP A 219 -4.22 6.54 -22.14
N ASP A 220 -3.95 6.72 -20.84
CA ASP A 220 -4.20 5.71 -19.82
C ASP A 220 -3.55 4.34 -20.13
N ASP A 221 -2.43 4.36 -20.85
CA ASP A 221 -1.71 3.19 -21.31
C ASP A 221 -0.97 2.52 -20.14
N ARG A 222 -1.41 1.33 -19.78
CA ARG A 222 -0.82 0.53 -18.71
C ARG A 222 0.65 0.20 -18.97
N GLN A 223 1.01 -0.14 -20.21
CA GLN A 223 2.38 -0.48 -20.56
C GLN A 223 3.32 0.71 -20.33
N ARG A 224 2.89 1.91 -20.70
CA ARG A 224 3.66 3.15 -20.41
C ARG A 224 3.83 3.37 -18.90
N ALA A 225 2.82 3.05 -18.10
CA ALA A 225 2.95 3.14 -16.64
C ALA A 225 3.98 2.14 -16.11
N GLU A 226 3.97 0.91 -16.61
CA GLU A 226 4.94 -0.13 -16.24
C GLU A 226 6.36 0.22 -16.72
N ASP A 227 6.51 0.81 -17.91
CA ASP A 227 7.79 1.34 -18.40
C ASP A 227 8.33 2.45 -17.48
N LEU A 228 7.46 3.40 -17.12
CA LEU A 228 7.82 4.48 -16.20
C LEU A 228 8.30 3.94 -14.84
N ILE A 229 7.67 2.88 -14.32
CA ILE A 229 8.10 2.24 -13.07
C ILE A 229 9.52 1.68 -13.22
N ARG A 230 9.82 1.00 -14.35
CA ARG A 230 11.15 0.43 -14.59
C ARG A 230 12.24 1.48 -14.75
N GLU A 231 11.89 2.64 -15.31
CA GLU A 231 12.81 3.75 -15.56
C GLU A 231 12.96 4.70 -14.36
N THR A 232 12.06 4.61 -13.37
CA THR A 232 12.05 5.54 -12.25
C THR A 232 12.81 4.95 -11.07
N GLU A 233 14.02 5.46 -10.85
CA GLU A 233 14.76 5.26 -9.62
C GLU A 233 14.52 6.44 -8.69
N THR A 234 14.11 6.18 -7.45
CA THR A 234 13.97 7.21 -6.44
C THR A 234 14.78 6.82 -5.20
N PRO A 235 15.52 7.76 -4.60
CA PRO A 235 16.22 7.52 -3.34
C PRO A 235 15.24 7.35 -2.17
N GLU A 236 13.99 7.79 -2.36
CA GLU A 236 12.96 7.86 -1.33
C GLU A 236 11.75 7.05 -1.76
N GLY A 237 11.52 5.94 -1.08
CA GLY A 237 10.31 5.15 -1.23
C GLY A 237 10.28 4.23 -2.45
N SER A 238 9.13 3.64 -2.65
CA SER A 238 8.87 2.68 -3.72
C SER A 238 7.97 3.28 -4.81
N VAL A 239 8.01 2.65 -5.98
CA VAL A 239 7.21 3.06 -7.15
C VAL A 239 6.12 2.02 -7.38
N TYR A 240 4.88 2.47 -7.49
CA TYR A 240 3.72 1.57 -7.60
C TYR A 240 2.87 1.88 -8.82
N LEU A 241 2.46 0.82 -9.53
CA LEU A 241 1.37 0.90 -10.50
C LEU A 241 0.04 1.10 -9.77
N VAL A 242 -0.76 2.06 -10.22
CA VAL A 242 -2.06 2.37 -9.63
C VAL A 242 -3.11 2.50 -10.73
N ARG A 243 -4.23 1.81 -10.57
CA ARG A 243 -5.43 2.03 -11.36
C ARG A 243 -6.29 3.11 -10.69
N LEU A 244 -6.87 4.04 -11.48
CA LEU A 244 -7.59 5.21 -10.95
C LEU A 244 -9.12 5.08 -10.98
N ASP A 245 -9.66 4.06 -11.65
CA ASP A 245 -11.10 3.78 -11.81
C ASP A 245 -11.52 2.49 -11.13
#